data_b01909dfbad26cd7ee29633dc82789ae
#
_entry.id   b01909dfbad26cd7ee29633dc82789ae
#
_cell.length_a   1.000
_cell.length_b   1.000
_cell.length_c   1.000
_cell.angle_alpha   90.00
_cell.angle_beta   90.00
_cell.angle_gamma   90.00
#
_symmetry.space_group_name_H-M   'P 1'
#
loop_
_entity.id
_entity.type
_entity.pdbx_description
1 polymer ?
#
loop_
_entity_poly.entity_id
_entity_poly.type
_entity_poly.pdbx_seq_one_letter_code
_entity_poly.pdbx_strand_id
1 'polypeptide(L)'
;MVGGIVVSILKDIPIDGVKIVPCRVKGPRGIVKSFLVTGNERLILVDTGFSDADADIIMDAIEDMGCKHADLKLCVLTHRHGDHTGGLKKLKKTLKFEVMAHELDMPAIQKATGYDVEQVVKGGEHLPDCGGINVLHTPGHTAGHISLHLPRIKTMIAGDAIVSAGEHLVVSPAYLSSDPDAASESVRRLIAMNLDLERLLVGHGDDIYEGAKDNMARIFAGPRA
;
A
#
# COMPACT_ATOMS: atom_id res chain seq x y z
N MET A 1 -24.27 21.32 15.10
CA MET A 1 -24.28 19.85 15.05
C MET A 1 -22.99 19.43 14.40
N VAL A 2 -22.06 18.93 15.20
CA VAL A 2 -20.73 18.50 14.76
C VAL A 2 -20.92 17.09 14.21
N GLY A 3 -20.77 16.94 12.87
CA GLY A 3 -20.83 15.64 12.22
C GLY A 3 -19.69 14.76 12.73
N GLY A 4 -20.04 13.74 13.50
CA GLY A 4 -19.09 12.74 13.96
C GLY A 4 -18.44 12.06 12.76
N ILE A 5 -17.12 12.11 12.72
CA ILE A 5 -16.32 11.29 11.85
C ILE A 5 -16.56 9.84 12.31
N VAL A 6 -17.33 9.09 11.53
CA VAL A 6 -17.43 7.65 11.73
C VAL A 6 -16.06 7.08 11.31
N VAL A 7 -15.16 6.95 12.28
CA VAL A 7 -13.99 6.10 12.13
C VAL A 7 -14.55 4.69 12.04
N SER A 8 -14.69 4.18 10.81
CA SER A 8 -14.93 2.77 10.60
C SER A 8 -13.73 2.06 11.22
N ILE A 9 -13.92 1.49 12.39
CA ILE A 9 -12.94 0.63 13.05
C ILE A 9 -12.72 -0.52 12.08
N LEU A 10 -11.62 -0.44 11.34
CA LEU A 10 -11.18 -1.52 10.49
C LEU A 10 -10.95 -2.71 11.42
N LYS A 11 -11.61 -3.82 11.13
CA LYS A 11 -11.40 -5.05 11.88
C LYS A 11 -9.90 -5.32 11.92
N ASP A 12 -9.34 -5.38 13.13
CA ASP A 12 -8.00 -5.93 13.31
C ASP A 12 -7.95 -7.26 12.57
N ILE A 13 -6.98 -7.43 11.70
CA ILE A 13 -6.73 -8.71 11.04
C ILE A 13 -5.66 -9.43 11.88
N PRO A 14 -6.03 -10.20 12.91
CA PRO A 14 -5.06 -10.97 13.66
C PRO A 14 -4.76 -12.23 12.86
N ILE A 15 -3.55 -12.38 12.38
CA ILE A 15 -3.12 -13.61 11.71
C ILE A 15 -1.70 -13.92 12.18
N ASP A 16 -1.55 -14.99 12.94
CA ASP A 16 -0.27 -15.63 13.32
C ASP A 16 0.87 -14.66 13.71
N GLY A 17 0.56 -13.63 14.49
CA GLY A 17 1.55 -12.63 14.95
C GLY A 17 1.85 -11.52 13.93
N VAL A 18 1.15 -11.48 12.80
CA VAL A 18 1.22 -10.36 11.85
C VAL A 18 -0.08 -9.58 11.91
N LYS A 19 -0.01 -8.28 12.16
CA LYS A 19 -1.15 -7.37 12.18
C LYS A 19 -0.99 -6.33 11.07
N ILE A 20 -2.03 -6.16 10.24
CA ILE A 20 -2.10 -5.09 9.25
C ILE A 20 -3.14 -4.09 9.73
N VAL A 21 -2.73 -2.85 9.90
CA VAL A 21 -3.61 -1.74 10.28
C VAL A 21 -3.59 -0.71 9.17
N PRO A 22 -4.67 -0.55 8.40
CA PRO A 22 -4.74 0.51 7.41
C PRO A 22 -4.91 1.87 8.08
N CYS A 23 -4.04 2.82 7.76
CA CYS A 23 -4.18 4.22 8.14
C CYS A 23 -4.93 4.95 7.04
N ARG A 24 -6.14 5.41 7.32
CA ARG A 24 -6.98 6.11 6.34
C ARG A 24 -6.73 7.60 6.43
N VAL A 25 -6.34 8.17 5.32
CA VAL A 25 -5.99 9.56 5.18
C VAL A 25 -6.88 10.24 4.17
N LYS A 26 -7.40 11.42 4.48
CA LYS A 26 -8.28 12.16 3.58
C LYS A 26 -7.50 13.22 2.81
N GLY A 27 -7.24 12.94 1.55
CA GLY A 27 -6.60 13.90 0.62
C GLY A 27 -7.62 14.58 -0.30
N PRO A 28 -7.15 15.48 -1.19
CA PRO A 28 -8.00 16.19 -2.15
C PRO A 28 -8.72 15.27 -3.15
N ARG A 29 -8.23 14.05 -3.34
CA ARG A 29 -8.79 13.03 -4.26
C ARG A 29 -9.58 11.93 -3.55
N GLY A 30 -9.98 12.16 -2.29
CA GLY A 30 -10.65 11.17 -1.46
C GLY A 30 -9.74 10.58 -0.37
N ILE A 31 -10.03 9.36 0.04
CA ILE A 31 -9.26 8.65 1.06
C ILE A 31 -8.13 7.90 0.39
N VAL A 32 -6.90 8.16 0.83
CA VAL A 32 -5.73 7.32 0.55
C VAL A 32 -5.38 6.53 1.81
N LYS A 33 -4.83 5.35 1.67
CA LYS A 33 -4.48 4.47 2.79
C LYS A 33 -2.99 4.21 2.84
N SER A 34 -2.47 4.26 4.07
CA SER A 34 -1.18 3.70 4.44
C SER A 34 -1.40 2.43 5.27
N PHE A 35 -0.44 1.53 5.31
CA PHE A 35 -0.60 0.25 6.01
C PHE A 35 0.58 0.02 6.96
N LEU A 36 0.27 -0.43 8.17
CA LEU A 36 1.26 -0.86 9.14
C LEU A 36 1.26 -2.39 9.20
N VAL A 37 2.38 -2.99 8.88
CA VAL A 37 2.57 -4.44 8.88
C VAL A 37 3.50 -4.81 10.02
N THR A 38 3.03 -5.61 10.98
CA THR A 38 3.81 -6.03 12.14
C THR A 38 4.19 -7.50 12.04
N GLY A 39 5.34 -7.86 12.59
CA GLY A 39 5.77 -9.24 12.78
C GLY A 39 7.19 -9.30 13.31
N ASN A 40 7.44 -10.25 14.24
CA ASN A 40 8.77 -10.56 14.76
C ASN A 40 9.60 -9.32 15.18
N GLU A 41 9.03 -8.46 16.03
CA GLU A 41 9.69 -7.25 16.59
C GLU A 41 10.02 -6.15 15.56
N ARG A 42 9.50 -6.22 14.34
CA ARG A 42 9.64 -5.18 13.34
C ARG A 42 8.28 -4.67 12.89
N LEU A 43 8.25 -3.37 12.59
CA LEU A 43 7.13 -2.69 11.99
C LEU A 43 7.56 -2.17 10.61
N ILE A 44 6.75 -2.44 9.61
CA ILE A 44 6.90 -1.91 8.26
C ILE A 44 5.72 -1.00 7.98
N LEU A 45 6.01 0.20 7.50
CA LEU A 45 5.01 1.11 6.96
C LEU A 45 4.96 0.96 5.44
N VAL A 46 3.78 0.90 4.86
CA VAL A 46 3.57 0.95 3.42
C VAL A 46 2.82 2.23 3.10
N ASP A 47 3.47 3.10 2.34
CA ASP A 47 3.06 4.46 2.00
C ASP A 47 2.89 5.41 3.21
N THR A 48 2.87 6.72 2.96
CA THR A 48 2.93 7.73 4.02
C THR A 48 1.80 8.75 3.97
N GLY A 49 0.79 8.52 3.13
CA GLY A 49 -0.30 9.47 2.97
C GLY A 49 0.10 10.72 2.20
N PHE A 50 -0.75 11.73 2.24
CA PHE A 50 -0.68 12.93 1.42
C PHE A 50 0.07 14.11 2.08
N SER A 51 0.12 14.15 3.42
CA SER A 51 0.54 15.37 4.16
C SER A 51 1.18 15.08 5.51
N ASP A 52 1.69 16.14 6.14
CA ASP A 52 2.21 16.10 7.50
C ASP A 52 1.14 15.66 8.52
N ALA A 53 -0.14 15.99 8.31
CA ALA A 53 -1.22 15.54 9.18
C ALA A 53 -1.41 14.02 9.12
N ASP A 54 -1.15 13.42 7.97
CA ASP A 54 -1.25 11.98 7.79
C ASP A 54 -0.09 11.26 8.48
N ALA A 55 1.08 11.89 8.51
CA ALA A 55 2.20 11.40 9.29
C ALA A 55 1.87 11.36 10.80
N ASP A 56 1.11 12.33 11.33
CA ASP A 56 0.64 12.30 12.72
C ASP A 56 -0.31 11.12 12.95
N ILE A 57 -1.29 10.91 12.06
CA ILE A 57 -2.22 9.77 12.12
C ILE A 57 -1.46 8.44 12.10
N ILE A 58 -0.40 8.33 11.28
CA ILE A 58 0.42 7.12 11.21
C ILE A 58 1.18 6.92 12.54
N MET A 59 1.74 7.96 13.12
CA MET A 59 2.44 7.87 14.40
C MET A 59 1.49 7.49 15.55
N ASP A 60 0.31 8.10 15.59
CA ASP A 60 -0.74 7.74 16.55
C ASP A 60 -1.17 6.26 16.39
N ALA A 61 -1.33 5.79 15.14
CA ALA A 61 -1.69 4.41 14.86
C ALA A 61 -0.61 3.41 15.32
N ILE A 62 0.68 3.76 15.24
CA ILE A 62 1.77 2.95 15.79
C ILE A 62 1.62 2.80 17.31
N GLU A 63 1.33 3.90 18.02
CA GLU A 63 1.13 3.91 19.46
C GLU A 63 -0.13 3.13 19.87
N ASP A 64 -1.24 3.31 19.15
CA ASP A 64 -2.51 2.60 19.37
C ASP A 64 -2.37 1.07 19.20
N MET A 65 -1.42 0.62 18.37
CA MET A 65 -1.06 -0.78 18.23
C MET A 65 -0.21 -1.31 19.40
N GLY A 66 0.16 -0.46 20.36
CA GLY A 66 1.08 -0.79 21.44
C GLY A 66 2.55 -0.93 20.98
N CYS A 67 2.87 -0.49 19.78
CA CYS A 67 4.22 -0.47 19.23
C CYS A 67 4.94 0.83 19.62
N LYS A 68 6.27 0.79 19.62
CA LYS A 68 7.08 1.99 19.78
C LYS A 68 7.44 2.54 18.40
N HIS A 69 7.60 3.84 18.29
CA HIS A 69 8.11 4.48 17.07
C HIS A 69 9.46 3.90 16.62
N ALA A 70 10.29 3.45 17.59
CA ALA A 70 11.57 2.82 17.30
C ALA A 70 11.44 1.42 16.67
N ASP A 71 10.27 0.80 16.69
CA ASP A 71 10.03 -0.51 16.08
C ASP A 71 9.84 -0.39 14.56
N LEU A 72 9.47 0.81 14.06
CA LEU A 72 9.42 1.10 12.63
C LEU A 72 10.86 1.09 12.07
N LYS A 73 11.14 0.14 11.19
CA LYS A 73 12.46 -0.07 10.58
C LYS A 73 12.49 0.23 9.09
N LEU A 74 11.35 0.08 8.42
CA LEU A 74 11.27 0.20 6.97
C LEU A 74 9.95 0.89 6.59
N CYS A 75 10.04 1.82 5.64
CA CYS A 75 8.90 2.37 4.92
C CYS A 75 9.02 1.94 3.45
N VAL A 76 8.08 1.16 2.97
CA VAL A 76 7.98 0.79 1.56
C VAL A 76 7.05 1.77 0.87
N LEU A 77 7.54 2.47 -0.15
CA LEU A 77 6.71 3.32 -0.99
C LEU A 77 6.29 2.54 -2.22
N THR A 78 4.99 2.36 -2.40
CA THR A 78 4.45 1.62 -3.54
C THR A 78 4.76 2.33 -4.85
N HIS A 79 4.74 3.67 -4.85
CA HIS A 79 5.07 4.49 -6.01
C HIS A 79 5.32 5.96 -5.64
N ARG A 80 5.63 6.80 -6.64
CA ARG A 80 6.10 8.18 -6.46
C ARG A 80 5.04 9.26 -6.23
N HIS A 81 3.74 8.99 -6.29
CA HIS A 81 2.72 10.03 -6.17
C HIS A 81 2.66 10.65 -4.77
N GLY A 82 2.29 11.93 -4.73
CA GLY A 82 2.36 12.73 -3.50
C GLY A 82 1.41 12.30 -2.40
N ASP A 83 0.33 11.63 -2.74
CA ASP A 83 -0.62 11.06 -1.78
C ASP A 83 -0.14 9.73 -1.15
N HIS A 84 0.98 9.19 -1.64
CA HIS A 84 1.67 8.03 -1.05
C HIS A 84 2.99 8.41 -0.38
N THR A 85 3.55 9.57 -0.73
CA THR A 85 4.87 10.02 -0.25
C THR A 85 4.83 11.27 0.61
N GLY A 86 3.66 11.91 0.76
CA GLY A 86 3.53 13.25 1.33
C GLY A 86 3.88 13.38 2.80
N GLY A 87 3.60 12.35 3.61
CA GLY A 87 3.96 12.31 5.03
C GLY A 87 5.42 11.96 5.30
N LEU A 88 6.16 11.46 4.30
CA LEU A 88 7.51 10.92 4.49
C LEU A 88 8.45 11.94 5.15
N LYS A 89 8.39 13.19 4.70
CA LYS A 89 9.28 14.24 5.21
C LYS A 89 9.12 14.46 6.72
N LYS A 90 7.89 14.45 7.23
CA LYS A 90 7.62 14.60 8.66
C LYS A 90 8.02 13.34 9.42
N LEU A 91 7.68 12.16 8.91
CA LEU A 91 8.07 10.90 9.53
C LEU A 91 9.58 10.76 9.65
N LYS A 92 10.36 11.05 8.60
CA LYS A 92 11.83 10.98 8.62
C LYS A 92 12.47 12.01 9.57
N LYS A 93 11.83 13.14 9.86
CA LYS A 93 12.30 14.10 10.87
C LYS A 93 12.12 13.59 12.30
N THR A 94 11.10 12.78 12.52
CA THR A 94 10.70 12.33 13.86
C THR A 94 11.21 10.92 14.16
N LEU A 95 11.23 10.04 13.14
CA LEU A 95 11.51 8.63 13.27
C LEU A 95 12.76 8.23 12.48
N LYS A 96 13.37 7.10 12.88
CA LYS A 96 14.54 6.52 12.20
C LYS A 96 14.16 5.20 11.54
N PHE A 97 14.05 5.20 10.24
CA PHE A 97 13.77 4.03 9.42
C PHE A 97 14.38 4.20 8.02
N GLU A 98 14.55 3.12 7.31
CA GLU A 98 14.96 3.12 5.91
C GLU A 98 13.74 3.24 4.98
N VAL A 99 13.95 3.81 3.81
CA VAL A 99 12.94 3.92 2.76
C VAL A 99 13.28 2.94 1.65
N MET A 100 12.29 2.17 1.22
CA MET A 100 12.38 1.26 0.08
C MET A 100 11.45 1.74 -1.03
N ALA A 101 11.93 1.72 -2.26
CA ALA A 101 11.13 1.97 -3.45
C ALA A 101 11.75 1.31 -4.69
N HIS A 102 10.97 1.23 -5.76
CA HIS A 102 11.45 0.73 -7.04
C HIS A 102 12.42 1.72 -7.70
N GLU A 103 13.46 1.18 -8.39
CA GLU A 103 14.51 1.98 -9.02
C GLU A 103 13.98 3.06 -9.98
N LEU A 104 12.88 2.79 -10.70
CA LEU A 104 12.31 3.71 -11.67
C LEU A 104 11.52 4.88 -11.04
N ASP A 105 11.03 4.74 -9.82
CA ASP A 105 10.32 5.81 -9.11
C ASP A 105 11.23 6.53 -8.10
N MET A 106 12.34 5.92 -7.68
CA MET A 106 13.30 6.46 -6.72
C MET A 106 13.72 7.91 -7.03
N PRO A 107 14.14 8.29 -8.25
CA PRO A 107 14.61 9.66 -8.49
C PRO A 107 13.53 10.71 -8.26
N ALA A 108 12.28 10.39 -8.61
CA ALA A 108 11.15 11.28 -8.41
C ALA A 108 10.79 11.41 -6.93
N ILE A 109 10.84 10.30 -6.17
CA ILE A 109 10.62 10.28 -4.72
C ILE A 109 11.67 11.13 -4.01
N GLN A 110 12.96 10.91 -4.29
CA GLN A 110 14.06 11.68 -3.69
C GLN A 110 13.92 13.18 -3.99
N LYS A 111 13.59 13.53 -5.22
CA LYS A 111 13.37 14.93 -5.61
C LYS A 111 12.21 15.58 -4.88
N ALA A 112 11.09 14.86 -4.72
CA ALA A 112 9.87 15.38 -4.10
C ALA A 112 10.00 15.50 -2.57
N THR A 113 10.63 14.51 -1.93
CA THR A 113 10.70 14.40 -0.47
C THR A 113 11.95 15.03 0.13
N GLY A 114 13.05 15.07 -0.62
CA GLY A 114 14.37 15.49 -0.16
C GLY A 114 15.08 14.44 0.71
N TYR A 115 14.60 13.18 0.69
CA TYR A 115 15.20 12.06 1.42
C TYR A 115 15.64 10.97 0.46
N ASP A 116 16.69 10.27 0.84
CA ASP A 116 17.19 9.13 0.08
C ASP A 116 16.25 7.92 0.18
N VAL A 117 16.25 7.11 -0.86
CA VAL A 117 15.71 5.76 -0.87
C VAL A 117 16.90 4.83 -0.61
N GLU A 118 16.96 4.28 0.62
CA GLU A 118 18.12 3.50 1.07
C GLU A 118 18.08 2.07 0.50
N GLN A 119 16.89 1.53 0.27
CA GLN A 119 16.71 0.20 -0.30
C GLN A 119 16.01 0.28 -1.66
N VAL A 120 16.69 -0.13 -2.70
CA VAL A 120 16.19 -0.07 -4.08
C VAL A 120 15.81 -1.46 -4.54
N VAL A 121 14.57 -1.60 -5.06
CA VAL A 121 14.05 -2.87 -5.58
C VAL A 121 13.72 -2.79 -7.07
N LYS A 122 13.63 -3.95 -7.73
CA LYS A 122 13.28 -4.11 -9.15
C LYS A 122 12.03 -4.97 -9.36
N GLY A 123 11.55 -5.61 -8.30
CA GLY A 123 10.50 -6.61 -8.34
C GLY A 123 11.06 -8.04 -8.38
N GLY A 124 10.44 -8.92 -7.60
CA GLY A 124 10.91 -10.29 -7.38
C GLY A 124 11.67 -10.49 -6.08
N GLU A 125 11.98 -9.42 -5.34
CA GLU A 125 12.62 -9.53 -4.04
C GLU A 125 11.69 -10.16 -3.02
N HIS A 126 12.29 -10.91 -2.08
CA HIS A 126 11.63 -11.46 -0.91
C HIS A 126 12.21 -10.83 0.35
N LEU A 127 11.38 -10.11 1.09
CA LEU A 127 11.72 -9.57 2.40
C LEU A 127 11.36 -10.63 3.46
N PRO A 128 12.30 -11.01 4.33
CA PRO A 128 12.02 -12.02 5.37
C PRO A 128 11.16 -11.48 6.51
N ASP A 129 10.96 -10.17 6.55
CA ASP A 129 10.22 -9.48 7.60
C ASP A 129 8.73 -9.85 7.59
N CYS A 130 8.08 -9.74 8.76
CA CYS A 130 6.64 -9.89 8.92
C CYS A 130 6.06 -11.21 8.37
N GLY A 131 6.85 -12.29 8.39
CA GLY A 131 6.42 -13.61 7.89
C GLY A 131 6.60 -13.82 6.39
N GLY A 132 7.35 -12.93 5.73
CA GLY A 132 7.68 -12.96 4.32
C GLY A 132 6.80 -12.04 3.48
N ILE A 133 7.45 -11.15 2.72
CA ILE A 133 6.79 -10.23 1.80
C ILE A 133 7.46 -10.36 0.43
N ASN A 134 6.70 -10.66 -0.60
CA ASN A 134 7.18 -10.67 -1.98
C ASN A 134 6.88 -9.31 -2.63
N VAL A 135 7.90 -8.67 -3.17
CA VAL A 135 7.78 -7.42 -3.92
C VAL A 135 7.44 -7.75 -5.37
N LEU A 136 6.33 -7.25 -5.87
CA LEU A 136 5.84 -7.50 -7.23
C LEU A 136 5.89 -6.19 -8.01
N HIS A 137 6.68 -6.13 -9.10
CA HIS A 137 6.69 -4.97 -9.99
C HIS A 137 5.40 -4.94 -10.81
N THR A 138 4.62 -3.88 -10.65
CA THR A 138 3.30 -3.67 -11.27
C THR A 138 3.25 -2.32 -12.01
N PRO A 139 4.10 -2.14 -13.04
CA PRO A 139 4.22 -0.87 -13.76
C PRO A 139 2.93 -0.50 -14.49
N GLY A 140 2.78 0.80 -14.74
CA GLY A 140 1.71 1.38 -15.54
C GLY A 140 1.08 2.59 -14.87
N HIS A 141 0.59 2.47 -13.64
CA HIS A 141 0.19 3.63 -12.84
C HIS A 141 1.37 4.61 -12.69
N THR A 142 2.50 4.11 -12.24
CA THR A 142 3.82 4.70 -12.47
C THR A 142 4.77 3.66 -13.06
N ALA A 143 5.92 4.08 -13.58
CA ALA A 143 6.89 3.14 -14.12
C ALA A 143 7.50 2.23 -13.06
N GLY A 144 7.65 2.74 -11.83
CA GLY A 144 8.21 2.01 -10.68
C GLY A 144 7.16 1.55 -9.67
N HIS A 145 5.90 1.43 -10.06
CA HIS A 145 4.88 0.97 -9.13
C HIS A 145 5.14 -0.49 -8.68
N ILE A 146 5.00 -0.76 -7.39
CA ILE A 146 5.10 -2.10 -6.80
C ILE A 146 3.87 -2.43 -5.97
N SER A 147 3.51 -3.70 -5.97
CA SER A 147 2.55 -4.30 -5.04
C SER A 147 3.26 -5.27 -4.11
N LEU A 148 2.72 -5.48 -2.92
CA LEU A 148 3.31 -6.36 -1.92
C LEU A 148 2.40 -7.57 -1.68
N HIS A 149 2.94 -8.78 -1.83
CA HIS A 149 2.25 -10.02 -1.51
C HIS A 149 2.77 -10.60 -0.20
N LEU A 150 1.87 -10.81 0.75
CA LEU A 150 2.12 -11.38 2.06
C LEU A 150 1.52 -12.80 2.11
N PRO A 151 2.27 -13.83 1.66
CA PRO A 151 1.72 -15.18 1.45
C PRO A 151 1.21 -15.83 2.73
N ARG A 152 1.91 -15.61 3.86
CA ARG A 152 1.54 -16.21 5.15
C ARG A 152 0.14 -15.82 5.61
N ILE A 153 -0.30 -14.62 5.28
CA ILE A 153 -1.62 -14.10 5.64
C ILE A 153 -2.54 -13.95 4.42
N LYS A 154 -2.19 -14.55 3.28
CA LYS A 154 -2.98 -14.56 2.03
C LYS A 154 -3.46 -13.15 1.63
N THR A 155 -2.60 -12.17 1.76
CA THR A 155 -2.94 -10.75 1.57
C THR A 155 -2.06 -10.12 0.51
N MET A 156 -2.64 -9.26 -0.31
CA MET A 156 -1.91 -8.37 -1.21
C MET A 156 -2.20 -6.92 -0.83
N ILE A 157 -1.17 -6.09 -0.75
CA ILE A 157 -1.27 -4.63 -0.76
C ILE A 157 -0.98 -4.20 -2.19
N ALA A 158 -2.02 -3.79 -2.90
CA ALA A 158 -1.93 -3.53 -4.33
C ALA A 158 -1.40 -2.14 -4.68
N GLY A 159 -1.30 -1.22 -3.70
CA GLY A 159 -1.09 0.20 -4.00
C GLY A 159 -2.19 0.70 -4.94
N ASP A 160 -1.79 1.39 -6.00
CA ASP A 160 -2.70 1.93 -7.00
C ASP A 160 -2.71 1.14 -8.32
N ALA A 161 -2.13 -0.07 -8.35
CA ALA A 161 -2.30 -0.96 -9.50
C ALA A 161 -3.77 -1.39 -9.67
N ILE A 162 -4.44 -1.61 -8.54
CA ILE A 162 -5.86 -1.94 -8.44
C ILE A 162 -6.49 -0.97 -7.43
N VAL A 163 -7.61 -0.39 -7.80
CA VAL A 163 -8.39 0.49 -6.94
C VAL A 163 -9.85 0.00 -6.85
N SER A 164 -10.56 0.42 -5.82
CA SER A 164 -11.99 0.14 -5.71
C SER A 164 -12.80 1.32 -6.24
N ALA A 165 -13.73 1.04 -7.13
CA ALA A 165 -14.70 1.98 -7.67
C ALA A 165 -16.12 1.52 -7.28
N GLY A 166 -16.60 1.96 -6.13
CA GLY A 166 -17.81 1.44 -5.50
C GLY A 166 -17.61 -0.01 -5.06
N GLU A 167 -18.48 -0.92 -5.49
CA GLU A 167 -18.41 -2.34 -5.13
C GLU A 167 -17.48 -3.17 -6.04
N HIS A 168 -16.79 -2.53 -6.99
CA HIS A 168 -15.98 -3.22 -7.99
C HIS A 168 -14.51 -2.84 -7.90
N LEU A 169 -13.66 -3.84 -8.10
CA LEU A 169 -12.24 -3.62 -8.34
C LEU A 169 -12.02 -3.26 -9.80
N VAL A 170 -11.17 -2.28 -10.03
CA VAL A 170 -10.76 -1.85 -11.38
C VAL A 170 -9.24 -1.64 -11.43
N VAL A 171 -8.69 -1.73 -12.63
CA VAL A 171 -7.32 -1.26 -12.89
C VAL A 171 -7.25 0.24 -12.61
N SER A 172 -6.10 0.74 -12.18
CA SER A 172 -5.87 2.17 -12.04
C SER A 172 -6.42 2.95 -13.23
N PRO A 173 -7.21 4.03 -13.01
CA PRO A 173 -7.81 4.79 -14.09
C PRO A 173 -6.78 5.30 -15.10
N ALA A 174 -7.10 5.24 -16.39
CA ALA A 174 -6.19 5.63 -17.46
C ALA A 174 -5.66 7.07 -17.33
N TYR A 175 -6.50 8.00 -16.88
CA TYR A 175 -6.12 9.41 -16.68
C TYR A 175 -5.19 9.65 -15.48
N LEU A 176 -5.01 8.65 -14.61
CA LEU A 176 -4.09 8.67 -13.46
C LEU A 176 -2.85 7.82 -13.72
N SER A 177 -2.81 7.07 -14.83
CA SER A 177 -1.74 6.12 -15.15
C SER A 177 -0.77 6.71 -16.16
N SER A 178 0.52 6.53 -15.93
CA SER A 178 1.58 6.94 -16.88
C SER A 178 1.54 6.12 -18.16
N ASP A 179 1.12 4.83 -18.05
CA ASP A 179 0.94 3.89 -19.14
C ASP A 179 -0.25 2.97 -18.83
N PRO A 180 -1.46 3.27 -19.32
CA PRO A 180 -2.66 2.49 -19.03
C PRO A 180 -2.61 1.04 -19.55
N ASP A 181 -1.91 0.80 -20.66
CA ASP A 181 -1.78 -0.54 -21.22
C ASP A 181 -0.87 -1.40 -20.34
N ALA A 182 0.26 -0.85 -19.90
CA ALA A 182 1.14 -1.52 -18.94
C ALA A 182 0.44 -1.75 -17.59
N ALA A 183 -0.42 -0.83 -17.13
CA ALA A 183 -1.21 -1.01 -15.92
C ALA A 183 -2.17 -2.20 -16.04
N SER A 184 -2.89 -2.29 -17.18
CA SER A 184 -3.79 -3.39 -17.46
C SER A 184 -3.03 -4.72 -17.54
N GLU A 185 -1.88 -4.74 -18.20
CA GLU A 185 -1.04 -5.94 -18.32
C GLU A 185 -0.47 -6.37 -16.94
N SER A 186 -0.09 -5.44 -16.10
CA SER A 186 0.37 -5.72 -14.73
C SER A 186 -0.71 -6.43 -13.93
N VAL A 187 -1.96 -5.96 -13.99
CA VAL A 187 -3.07 -6.61 -13.28
C VAL A 187 -3.40 -7.97 -13.88
N ARG A 188 -3.33 -8.14 -15.22
CA ARG A 188 -3.48 -9.46 -15.85
C ARG A 188 -2.42 -10.46 -15.37
N ARG A 189 -1.16 -10.01 -15.24
CA ARG A 189 -0.08 -10.84 -14.69
C ARG A 189 -0.33 -11.22 -13.24
N LEU A 190 -0.78 -10.28 -12.40
CA LEU A 190 -1.14 -10.59 -11.01
C LEU A 190 -2.23 -11.67 -10.92
N ILE A 191 -3.27 -11.59 -11.76
CA ILE A 191 -4.32 -12.59 -11.84
C ILE A 191 -3.77 -13.94 -12.33
N ALA A 192 -2.92 -13.93 -13.36
CA ALA A 192 -2.31 -15.13 -13.93
C ALA A 192 -1.34 -15.84 -12.97
N MET A 193 -0.73 -15.13 -12.03
CA MET A 193 0.10 -15.73 -10.96
C MET A 193 -0.71 -16.69 -10.06
N ASN A 194 -2.02 -16.60 -10.08
CA ASN A 194 -2.93 -17.50 -9.37
C ASN A 194 -2.62 -17.65 -7.88
N LEU A 195 -2.19 -16.53 -7.24
CA LEU A 195 -1.82 -16.49 -5.85
C LEU A 195 -2.98 -16.90 -4.94
N ASP A 196 -2.66 -17.53 -3.80
CA ASP A 196 -3.64 -17.83 -2.76
C ASP A 196 -3.95 -16.56 -1.97
N LEU A 197 -4.96 -15.81 -2.44
CA LEU A 197 -5.34 -14.51 -1.90
C LEU A 197 -6.74 -14.57 -1.29
N GLU A 198 -6.81 -14.24 -0.03
CA GLU A 198 -8.04 -14.02 0.72
C GLU A 198 -8.39 -12.53 0.74
N ARG A 199 -7.35 -11.67 0.89
CA ARG A 199 -7.49 -10.23 1.09
C ARG A 199 -6.75 -9.44 0.04
N LEU A 200 -7.36 -8.32 -0.36
CA LEU A 200 -6.74 -7.30 -1.20
C LEU A 200 -6.93 -5.93 -0.54
N LEU A 201 -5.83 -5.29 -0.22
CA LEU A 201 -5.77 -3.95 0.34
C LEU A 201 -5.34 -2.99 -0.77
N VAL A 202 -6.11 -1.94 -0.99
CA VAL A 202 -5.91 -0.99 -2.10
C VAL A 202 -5.59 0.41 -1.57
N GLY A 203 -4.81 1.19 -2.31
CA GLY A 203 -4.49 2.58 -1.96
C GLY A 203 -5.75 3.44 -1.85
N HIS A 204 -6.69 3.26 -2.77
CA HIS A 204 -7.94 4.03 -2.84
C HIS A 204 -9.17 3.14 -2.93
N GLY A 205 -10.25 3.57 -2.24
CA GLY A 205 -11.53 2.85 -2.20
C GLY A 205 -11.58 1.78 -1.11
N ASP A 206 -12.47 0.80 -1.23
CA ASP A 206 -12.70 -0.22 -0.22
C ASP A 206 -11.80 -1.44 -0.43
N ASP A 207 -11.34 -2.01 0.69
CA ASP A 207 -10.54 -3.23 0.71
C ASP A 207 -11.44 -4.47 0.59
N ILE A 208 -10.89 -5.55 0.06
CA ILE A 208 -11.53 -6.87 0.04
C ILE A 208 -10.92 -7.72 1.15
N TYR A 209 -11.73 -8.16 2.09
CA TYR A 209 -11.29 -8.98 3.23
C TYR A 209 -11.52 -10.47 3.05
N GLU A 210 -12.35 -10.87 2.09
CA GLU A 210 -12.66 -12.26 1.77
C GLU A 210 -12.82 -12.43 0.26
N GLY A 211 -12.31 -13.54 -0.30
CA GLY A 211 -12.46 -13.87 -1.71
C GLY A 211 -11.75 -12.92 -2.67
N ALA A 212 -10.64 -12.31 -2.28
CA ALA A 212 -9.90 -11.35 -3.10
C ALA A 212 -9.49 -11.92 -4.45
N LYS A 213 -9.08 -13.20 -4.49
CA LYS A 213 -8.71 -13.88 -5.73
C LYS A 213 -9.85 -13.89 -6.77
N ASP A 214 -11.06 -14.22 -6.33
CA ASP A 214 -12.24 -14.26 -7.19
C ASP A 214 -12.68 -12.87 -7.63
N ASN A 215 -12.58 -11.89 -6.74
CA ASN A 215 -12.87 -10.49 -7.06
C ASN A 215 -11.89 -9.93 -8.08
N MET A 216 -10.59 -10.21 -7.94
CA MET A 216 -9.58 -9.80 -8.93
C MET A 216 -9.83 -10.44 -10.30
N ALA A 217 -10.21 -11.73 -10.37
CA ALA A 217 -10.51 -12.40 -11.62
C ALA A 217 -11.65 -11.74 -12.39
N ARG A 218 -12.53 -10.98 -11.74
CA ARG A 218 -13.65 -10.27 -12.36
C ARG A 218 -13.29 -8.93 -12.97
N ILE A 219 -12.11 -8.36 -12.70
CA ILE A 219 -11.70 -7.04 -13.19
C ILE A 219 -11.85 -6.93 -14.72
N PHE A 220 -11.54 -8.00 -15.45
CA PHE A 220 -11.63 -8.03 -16.91
C PHE A 220 -12.82 -8.87 -17.45
N ALA A 221 -13.68 -9.37 -16.58
CA ALA A 221 -14.78 -10.27 -17.00
C ALA A 221 -15.98 -9.52 -17.62
N GLY A 222 -15.98 -8.18 -17.59
CA GLY A 222 -17.13 -7.38 -18.03
C GLY A 222 -18.34 -7.49 -17.07
N PRO A 223 -19.31 -6.59 -17.16
CA PRO A 223 -20.55 -6.73 -16.40
C PRO A 223 -21.26 -8.04 -16.80
N ARG A 224 -21.67 -8.80 -15.82
CA ARG A 224 -22.60 -9.94 -16.10
C ARG A 224 -23.90 -9.33 -16.62
N ALA A 225 -24.28 -9.74 -17.82
CA ALA A 225 -25.58 -9.39 -18.41
C ALA A 225 -26.74 -9.87 -17.53
#